data_f91c56fe7601eb63b5c84fd313e4c95c
#
_entry.id   f91c56fe7601eb63b5c84fd313e4c95c
#
_cell.length_a   1.000
_cell.length_b   1.000
_cell.length_c   1.000
_cell.angle_alpha   90.00
_cell.angle_beta   90.00
_cell.angle_gamma   90.00
#
_symmetry.space_group_name_H-M   'P 1'
#
loop_
_entity.id
_entity.type
_entity.pdbx_description
1 polymer ?
#
loop_
_entity_poly.entity_id
_entity_poly.type
_entity_poly.pdbx_seq_one_letter_code
_entity_poly.pdbx_strand_id
1 'polypeptide(L)'
;FNGFRLEEAFSEYRTSPAAKRGTTCQDCHMGKEQGVAAGYEVGPGAMVGGKPTKDRKLTSHFFAGPDYSVIHPGIFPHNAEAQEMASMREWLQFDHKAGWGTDEFEDKVTEDTKFPVRWDSVDDRYDARDILTQQFEHLEYARGLRLEVLRNGYKLDEIVVQKSDADGIEFKVKVRNGTDGHNAPTGFTGERLVWLHVVVTDSDGKVVFE
;
A
#
# COMPACT_ATOMS: atom_id res chain seq x y z
N PHE A 1 -0.65 35.50 12.23
CA PHE A 1 -0.06 34.19 11.95
C PHE A 1 -0.52 33.76 10.57
N ASN A 2 0.34 33.85 9.56
CA ASN A 2 0.11 33.21 8.27
C ASN A 2 0.42 31.71 8.45
N GLY A 3 -0.58 30.94 8.89
CA GLY A 3 -0.45 29.52 9.09
C GLY A 3 -0.17 28.80 7.77
N PHE A 4 0.79 27.89 7.76
CA PHE A 4 1.00 26.94 6.69
C PHE A 4 -0.08 25.85 6.75
N ARG A 5 -0.77 25.58 5.64
CA ARG A 5 -1.70 24.46 5.57
C ARG A 5 -0.93 23.17 5.40
N LEU A 6 -1.13 22.25 6.32
CA LEU A 6 -0.51 20.92 6.25
C LEU A 6 -1.25 19.99 5.29
N GLU A 7 -2.59 20.11 5.23
CA GLU A 7 -3.46 19.27 4.41
C GLU A 7 -4.26 20.11 3.42
N GLU A 8 -4.07 19.87 2.14
CA GLU A 8 -4.70 20.65 1.07
C GLU A 8 -5.66 19.85 0.19
N ALA A 9 -5.66 18.52 0.24
CA ALA A 9 -6.43 17.65 -0.65
C ALA A 9 -7.92 18.06 -0.76
N PHE A 10 -8.58 18.41 0.34
CA PHE A 10 -9.98 18.84 0.31
C PHE A 10 -10.16 20.23 -0.32
N SER A 11 -9.23 21.15 -0.11
CA SER A 11 -9.28 22.47 -0.72
C SER A 11 -9.11 22.40 -2.24
N GLU A 12 -8.19 21.55 -2.70
CA GLU A 12 -7.96 21.28 -4.12
C GLU A 12 -9.16 20.61 -4.76
N TYR A 13 -9.70 19.57 -4.09
CA TYR A 13 -10.89 18.86 -4.55
C TYR A 13 -12.07 19.81 -4.76
N ARG A 14 -12.38 20.70 -3.83
CA ARG A 14 -13.54 21.62 -3.90
C ARG A 14 -13.57 22.46 -5.18
N THR A 15 -12.45 22.75 -5.76
CA THR A 15 -12.32 23.58 -6.98
C THR A 15 -12.09 22.73 -8.23
N SER A 16 -11.93 21.41 -8.08
CA SER A 16 -11.58 20.47 -9.12
C SER A 16 -12.68 20.22 -10.15
N PRO A 17 -12.34 19.72 -11.35
CA PRO A 17 -13.32 19.24 -12.31
C PRO A 17 -14.15 18.07 -11.76
N ALA A 18 -13.57 17.16 -10.98
CA ALA A 18 -14.28 16.04 -10.36
C ALA A 18 -15.42 16.53 -9.45
N ALA A 19 -15.14 17.48 -8.55
CA ALA A 19 -16.15 18.06 -7.66
C ALA A 19 -17.27 18.75 -8.45
N LYS A 20 -16.96 19.45 -9.53
CA LYS A 20 -17.96 20.10 -10.40
C LYS A 20 -18.89 19.10 -11.09
N ARG A 21 -18.43 17.87 -11.31
CA ARG A 21 -19.26 16.77 -11.85
C ARG A 21 -20.00 15.99 -10.77
N GLY A 22 -19.79 16.29 -9.50
CA GLY A 22 -20.38 15.57 -8.37
C GLY A 22 -19.65 14.25 -8.03
N THR A 23 -18.47 13.99 -8.60
CA THR A 23 -17.63 12.85 -8.23
C THR A 23 -17.03 13.10 -6.85
N THR A 24 -17.26 12.21 -5.91
CA THR A 24 -16.83 12.34 -4.51
C THR A 24 -15.48 11.65 -4.28
N CYS A 25 -14.85 11.95 -3.12
CA CYS A 25 -13.63 11.24 -2.69
C CYS A 25 -13.85 9.72 -2.63
N GLN A 26 -15.04 9.31 -2.17
CA GLN A 26 -15.42 7.90 -2.05
C GLN A 26 -15.53 7.22 -3.41
N ASP A 27 -15.96 7.92 -4.45
CA ASP A 27 -16.09 7.33 -5.79
C ASP A 27 -14.74 6.89 -6.37
N CYS A 28 -13.65 7.57 -5.98
CA CYS A 28 -12.29 7.25 -6.38
C CYS A 28 -11.54 6.37 -5.37
N HIS A 29 -11.79 6.53 -4.06
CA HIS A 29 -11.01 5.86 -3.01
C HIS A 29 -11.73 4.71 -2.30
N MET A 30 -13.00 4.47 -2.61
CA MET A 30 -13.83 3.40 -2.02
C MET A 30 -14.60 2.61 -3.09
N GLY A 31 -14.32 2.81 -4.37
CA GLY A 31 -14.92 2.13 -5.50
C GLY A 31 -14.20 0.82 -5.86
N LYS A 32 -14.54 0.30 -7.06
CA LYS A 32 -13.93 -0.92 -7.61
C LYS A 32 -12.44 -0.81 -7.86
N GLU A 33 -12.01 0.35 -8.34
CA GLU A 33 -10.62 0.66 -8.65
C GLU A 33 -10.18 1.85 -7.83
N GLN A 34 -9.02 1.76 -7.24
CA GLN A 34 -8.52 2.82 -6.35
C GLN A 34 -7.89 3.96 -7.16
N GLY A 35 -8.28 5.19 -6.84
CA GLY A 35 -7.80 6.40 -7.50
C GLY A 35 -8.59 6.84 -8.73
N VAL A 36 -9.62 6.08 -9.15
CA VAL A 36 -10.50 6.44 -10.26
C VAL A 36 -11.97 6.17 -9.94
N ALA A 37 -12.88 6.95 -10.51
CA ALA A 37 -14.32 6.78 -10.32
C ALA A 37 -14.88 5.68 -11.24
N ALA A 38 -14.48 4.42 -11.01
CA ALA A 38 -14.85 3.25 -11.82
C ALA A 38 -16.18 2.60 -11.38
N GLY A 39 -16.94 3.24 -10.49
CA GLY A 39 -18.16 2.69 -9.93
C GLY A 39 -17.90 1.76 -8.73
N TYR A 40 -18.87 0.93 -8.42
CA TYR A 40 -18.86 0.09 -7.22
C TYR A 40 -19.27 -1.33 -7.54
N GLU A 41 -18.82 -2.28 -6.74
CA GLU A 41 -19.40 -3.60 -6.71
C GLU A 41 -20.83 -3.53 -6.19
N VAL A 42 -21.66 -4.48 -6.62
CA VAL A 42 -23.05 -4.61 -6.17
C VAL A 42 -23.25 -6.01 -5.66
N GLY A 43 -23.80 -6.12 -4.47
CA GLY A 43 -24.04 -7.39 -3.82
C GLY A 43 -24.73 -7.25 -2.46
N PRO A 44 -24.97 -8.37 -1.78
CA PRO A 44 -25.55 -8.36 -0.44
C PRO A 44 -24.58 -7.68 0.54
N GLY A 45 -25.09 -6.71 1.30
CA GLY A 45 -24.26 -6.01 2.29
C GLY A 45 -23.98 -6.80 3.57
N ALA A 46 -24.69 -7.91 3.79
CA ALA A 46 -24.51 -8.82 4.94
C ALA A 46 -25.21 -10.15 4.75
N MET A 47 -24.84 -11.12 5.58
CA MET A 47 -25.57 -12.37 5.78
C MET A 47 -26.32 -12.29 7.12
N VAL A 48 -27.65 -12.50 7.12
CA VAL A 48 -28.46 -12.46 8.34
C VAL A 48 -29.22 -13.78 8.45
N GLY A 49 -28.98 -14.53 9.50
CA GLY A 49 -29.61 -15.85 9.70
C GLY A 49 -29.32 -16.83 8.55
N GLY A 50 -28.11 -16.79 7.97
CA GLY A 50 -27.70 -17.62 6.85
C GLY A 50 -28.27 -17.20 5.47
N LYS A 51 -28.97 -16.07 5.39
CA LYS A 51 -29.51 -15.53 4.14
C LYS A 51 -28.86 -14.21 3.76
N PRO A 52 -28.55 -14.00 2.48
CA PRO A 52 -28.02 -12.70 2.03
C PRO A 52 -29.11 -11.62 2.14
N THR A 53 -28.70 -10.41 2.47
CA THR A 53 -29.54 -9.23 2.39
C THR A 53 -29.74 -8.82 0.92
N LYS A 54 -30.63 -7.85 0.68
CA LYS A 54 -30.78 -7.28 -0.67
C LYS A 54 -29.47 -6.70 -1.17
N ASP A 55 -29.23 -6.83 -2.45
CA ASP A 55 -28.10 -6.22 -3.12
C ASP A 55 -28.10 -4.72 -2.94
N ARG A 56 -26.92 -4.19 -2.73
CA ARG A 56 -26.65 -2.76 -2.62
C ARG A 56 -25.26 -2.43 -3.12
N LYS A 57 -25.00 -1.17 -3.34
CA LYS A 57 -23.65 -0.65 -3.58
C LYS A 57 -22.73 -1.04 -2.41
N LEU A 58 -21.61 -1.69 -2.73
CA LEU A 58 -20.58 -2.06 -1.76
C LEU A 58 -19.44 -1.06 -1.85
N THR A 59 -19.05 -0.51 -0.73
CA THR A 59 -17.95 0.46 -0.61
C THR A 59 -16.78 -0.19 0.10
N SER A 60 -15.59 -0.12 -0.49
CA SER A 60 -14.36 -0.50 0.21
C SER A 60 -14.09 0.48 1.34
N HIS A 61 -13.84 -0.05 2.54
CA HIS A 61 -13.50 0.76 3.71
C HIS A 61 -12.01 0.98 3.88
N PHE A 62 -11.18 0.49 2.97
CA PHE A 62 -9.74 0.71 3.02
C PHE A 62 -9.35 2.16 2.78
N PHE A 63 -10.10 2.88 1.93
CA PHE A 63 -9.83 4.26 1.57
C PHE A 63 -8.34 4.48 1.27
N ALA A 64 -7.85 3.71 0.28
CA ALA A 64 -6.43 3.62 0.01
C ALA A 64 -5.83 4.97 -0.41
N GLY A 65 -4.69 5.31 0.18
CA GLY A 65 -3.83 6.43 -0.16
C GLY A 65 -2.45 5.93 -0.60
N PRO A 66 -1.51 6.83 -0.90
CA PRO A 66 -0.17 6.44 -1.35
C PRO A 66 0.76 6.00 -0.22
N ASP A 67 0.35 6.19 1.03
CA ASP A 67 1.22 6.00 2.19
C ASP A 67 1.46 4.54 2.52
N TYR A 68 2.69 4.25 2.95
CA TYR A 68 3.07 2.92 3.41
C TYR A 68 2.70 2.74 4.89
N SER A 69 2.16 1.56 5.24
CA SER A 69 1.96 1.19 6.64
C SER A 69 3.31 0.95 7.32
N VAL A 70 3.56 1.65 8.41
CA VAL A 70 4.74 1.46 9.26
C VAL A 70 4.43 0.64 10.52
N ILE A 71 3.25 0.04 10.57
CA ILE A 71 2.78 -0.73 11.71
C ILE A 71 3.39 -2.14 11.65
N HIS A 72 3.93 -2.60 12.79
CA HIS A 72 4.39 -3.98 12.92
C HIS A 72 3.19 -4.93 12.93
N PRO A 73 3.21 -6.06 12.16
CA PRO A 73 2.07 -6.96 12.06
C PRO A 73 1.56 -7.52 13.40
N GLY A 74 2.46 -7.87 14.34
CA GLY A 74 2.08 -8.37 15.66
C GLY A 74 1.44 -7.33 16.58
N ILE A 75 1.52 -6.05 16.25
CA ILE A 75 0.91 -4.94 17.00
C ILE A 75 -0.09 -4.18 16.14
N PHE A 76 -0.62 -4.82 15.10
CA PHE A 76 -1.63 -4.23 14.24
C PHE A 76 -2.85 -3.82 15.08
N PRO A 77 -3.45 -2.62 14.86
CA PRO A 77 -4.54 -2.14 15.66
C PRO A 77 -5.68 -3.18 15.73
N HIS A 78 -6.17 -3.42 16.93
CA HIS A 78 -7.30 -4.31 17.20
C HIS A 78 -7.10 -5.79 16.89
N ASN A 79 -5.85 -6.27 16.76
CA ASN A 79 -5.60 -7.70 16.77
C ASN A 79 -5.59 -8.21 18.23
N ALA A 80 -6.73 -8.74 18.68
CA ALA A 80 -6.89 -9.22 20.05
C ALA A 80 -5.95 -10.40 20.36
N GLU A 81 -5.84 -11.36 19.45
CA GLU A 81 -4.98 -12.54 19.61
C GLU A 81 -3.51 -12.15 19.78
N ALA A 82 -3.03 -11.22 18.95
CA ALA A 82 -1.66 -10.72 19.07
C ALA A 82 -1.43 -10.00 20.41
N GLN A 83 -2.42 -9.24 20.89
CA GLN A 83 -2.32 -8.53 22.18
C GLN A 83 -2.36 -9.46 23.39
N GLU A 84 -3.17 -10.52 23.31
CA GLU A 84 -3.24 -11.55 24.36
C GLU A 84 -1.96 -12.38 24.41
N MET A 85 -1.36 -12.66 23.25
CA MET A 85 -0.19 -13.50 23.13
C MET A 85 1.07 -12.84 23.69
N ALA A 86 1.36 -11.60 23.31
CA ALA A 86 2.60 -10.93 23.67
C ALA A 86 2.46 -9.40 23.69
N SER A 87 3.29 -8.77 24.52
CA SER A 87 3.45 -7.31 24.51
C SER A 87 4.16 -6.82 23.23
N MET A 88 4.00 -5.52 22.91
CA MET A 88 4.71 -4.89 21.79
C MET A 88 6.22 -5.14 21.84
N ARG A 89 6.83 -5.05 23.03
CA ARG A 89 8.27 -5.28 23.20
C ARG A 89 8.67 -6.71 22.82
N GLU A 90 7.85 -7.68 23.16
CA GLU A 90 8.09 -9.08 22.84
C GLU A 90 7.88 -9.35 21.35
N TRP A 91 6.83 -8.79 20.74
CA TRP A 91 6.63 -8.88 19.29
C TRP A 91 7.80 -8.33 18.48
N LEU A 92 8.44 -7.25 18.93
CA LEU A 92 9.64 -6.70 18.28
C LEU A 92 10.88 -7.60 18.41
N GLN A 93 10.83 -8.61 19.27
CA GLN A 93 11.90 -9.61 19.43
C GLN A 93 11.63 -10.87 18.62
N PHE A 94 10.42 -11.06 18.08
CA PHE A 94 10.10 -12.21 17.25
C PHE A 94 10.77 -12.07 15.87
N ASP A 95 11.69 -12.99 15.57
CA ASP A 95 12.41 -12.93 14.28
C ASP A 95 11.67 -13.72 13.20
N HIS A 96 10.65 -13.06 12.62
CA HIS A 96 9.92 -13.58 11.48
C HIS A 96 10.84 -13.86 10.26
N LYS A 97 11.89 -13.06 10.07
CA LYS A 97 12.79 -13.18 8.91
C LYS A 97 13.74 -14.37 9.03
N ALA A 98 14.12 -14.74 10.26
CA ALA A 98 14.88 -15.94 10.52
C ALA A 98 14.08 -17.22 10.25
N GLY A 99 12.74 -17.12 10.18
CA GLY A 99 11.87 -18.26 9.94
C GLY A 99 11.23 -18.86 11.20
N TRP A 100 11.31 -18.18 12.35
CA TRP A 100 10.71 -18.69 13.59
C TRP A 100 9.26 -19.12 13.38
N GLY A 101 8.90 -20.30 13.90
CA GLY A 101 7.58 -20.92 13.74
C GLY A 101 7.31 -21.47 12.35
N THR A 102 8.34 -21.82 11.57
CA THR A 102 8.22 -22.63 10.36
C THR A 102 8.87 -23.99 10.57
N ASP A 103 8.35 -25.06 9.96
CA ASP A 103 8.93 -26.41 10.06
C ASP A 103 10.42 -26.39 9.68
N GLU A 104 10.78 -25.66 8.60
CA GLU A 104 12.16 -25.59 8.13
C GLU A 104 13.12 -25.00 9.18
N PHE A 105 12.67 -24.05 9.98
CA PHE A 105 13.49 -23.45 11.04
C PHE A 105 13.47 -24.33 12.28
N GLU A 106 12.28 -24.75 12.74
CA GLU A 106 12.12 -25.49 14.01
C GLU A 106 12.82 -26.87 13.97
N ASP A 107 12.84 -27.54 12.82
CA ASP A 107 13.60 -28.79 12.64
C ASP A 107 15.13 -28.64 12.81
N LYS A 108 15.64 -27.41 12.73
CA LYS A 108 17.07 -27.09 12.89
C LYS A 108 17.42 -26.56 14.29
N VAL A 109 16.40 -26.32 15.12
CA VAL A 109 16.60 -25.84 16.50
C VAL A 109 17.30 -26.89 17.33
N THR A 110 18.32 -26.48 18.08
CA THR A 110 19.08 -27.37 18.99
C THR A 110 19.06 -26.79 20.40
N GLU A 111 19.53 -27.54 21.39
CA GLU A 111 19.64 -27.11 22.78
C GLU A 111 20.51 -25.86 22.97
N ASP A 112 21.41 -25.56 22.01
CA ASP A 112 22.25 -24.36 22.02
C ASP A 112 21.53 -23.13 21.47
N THR A 113 20.41 -23.32 20.78
CA THR A 113 19.62 -22.20 20.24
C THR A 113 18.93 -21.45 21.37
N LYS A 114 19.13 -20.15 21.43
CA LYS A 114 18.57 -19.29 22.48
C LYS A 114 17.48 -18.38 21.93
N PHE A 115 16.37 -18.35 22.61
CA PHE A 115 15.25 -17.48 22.32
C PHE A 115 14.99 -16.50 23.46
N PRO A 116 14.36 -15.34 23.20
CA PRO A 116 13.74 -14.54 24.25
C PRO A 116 12.71 -15.39 25.02
N VAL A 117 12.60 -15.13 26.32
CA VAL A 117 11.74 -15.94 27.21
C VAL A 117 10.33 -16.17 26.68
N ARG A 118 9.72 -15.13 26.07
CA ARG A 118 8.38 -15.23 25.50
C ARG A 118 8.31 -16.21 24.33
N TRP A 119 9.39 -16.36 23.59
CA TRP A 119 9.47 -17.15 22.37
C TRP A 119 10.26 -18.45 22.54
N ASP A 120 10.45 -18.89 23.79
CA ASP A 120 11.19 -20.13 24.10
C ASP A 120 10.40 -21.39 23.71
N SER A 121 9.07 -21.34 23.84
CA SER A 121 8.17 -22.43 23.42
C SER A 121 8.06 -22.49 21.89
N VAL A 122 8.20 -23.70 21.35
CA VAL A 122 7.98 -23.96 19.92
C VAL A 122 6.53 -23.68 19.50
N ASP A 123 5.57 -24.08 20.34
CA ASP A 123 4.15 -23.86 20.08
C ASP A 123 3.82 -22.37 19.99
N ASP A 124 4.36 -21.56 20.92
CA ASP A 124 4.22 -20.10 20.88
C ASP A 124 4.80 -19.49 19.61
N ARG A 125 5.89 -20.05 19.07
CA ARG A 125 6.47 -19.56 17.82
C ARG A 125 5.63 -19.93 16.60
N TYR A 126 5.00 -21.11 16.57
CA TYR A 126 4.04 -21.46 15.53
C TYR A 126 2.80 -20.58 15.58
N ASP A 127 2.20 -20.41 16.75
CA ASP A 127 1.02 -19.56 16.91
C ASP A 127 1.31 -18.09 16.51
N ALA A 128 2.48 -17.58 16.94
CA ALA A 128 2.93 -16.25 16.53
C ALA A 128 3.13 -16.13 15.02
N ARG A 129 3.67 -17.16 14.38
CA ARG A 129 3.84 -17.22 12.92
C ARG A 129 2.51 -17.15 12.21
N ASP A 130 1.51 -17.89 12.67
CA ASP A 130 0.17 -17.90 12.08
C ASP A 130 -0.49 -16.52 12.17
N ILE A 131 -0.43 -15.89 13.34
CA ILE A 131 -0.93 -14.52 13.55
C ILE A 131 -0.25 -13.55 12.59
N LEU A 132 1.08 -13.59 12.50
CA LEU A 132 1.84 -12.69 11.62
C LEU A 132 1.54 -12.94 10.14
N THR A 133 1.39 -14.20 9.73
CA THR A 133 1.08 -14.55 8.35
C THR A 133 -0.24 -13.94 7.91
N GLN A 134 -1.29 -14.05 8.71
CA GLN A 134 -2.58 -13.43 8.45
C GLN A 134 -2.46 -11.89 8.35
N GLN A 135 -1.70 -11.26 9.25
CA GLN A 135 -1.50 -9.82 9.24
C GLN A 135 -0.69 -9.37 8.01
N PHE A 136 0.29 -10.14 7.58
CA PHE A 136 1.03 -9.85 6.35
C PHE A 136 0.15 -9.95 5.10
N GLU A 137 -0.80 -10.89 5.05
CA GLU A 137 -1.79 -10.96 3.96
C GLU A 137 -2.63 -9.69 3.87
N HIS A 138 -3.12 -9.18 5.00
CA HIS A 138 -3.85 -7.92 5.05
C HIS A 138 -3.01 -6.73 4.61
N LEU A 139 -1.74 -6.68 5.03
CA LEU A 139 -0.81 -5.61 4.64
C LEU A 139 -0.45 -5.68 3.15
N GLU A 140 -0.32 -6.88 2.58
CA GLU A 140 -0.07 -7.05 1.14
C GLU A 140 -1.30 -6.66 0.31
N TYR A 141 -2.50 -6.99 0.77
CA TYR A 141 -3.73 -6.51 0.15
C TYR A 141 -3.78 -4.97 0.15
N ALA A 142 -3.55 -4.33 1.30
CA ALA A 142 -3.48 -2.87 1.40
C ALA A 142 -2.37 -2.27 0.52
N ARG A 143 -1.23 -2.97 0.38
CA ARG A 143 -0.16 -2.60 -0.54
C ARG A 143 -0.62 -2.61 -1.99
N GLY A 144 -1.39 -3.62 -2.41
CA GLY A 144 -1.99 -3.71 -3.74
C GLY A 144 -2.84 -2.48 -4.06
N LEU A 145 -3.75 -2.12 -3.17
CA LEU A 145 -4.62 -0.95 -3.30
C LEU A 145 -3.82 0.36 -3.38
N ARG A 146 -2.80 0.52 -2.56
CA ARG A 146 -1.91 1.69 -2.59
C ARG A 146 -1.19 1.83 -3.94
N LEU A 147 -0.65 0.72 -4.46
CA LEU A 147 0.03 0.72 -5.76
C LEU A 147 -0.95 1.06 -6.90
N GLU A 148 -2.19 0.64 -6.79
CA GLU A 148 -3.25 1.00 -7.74
C GLU A 148 -3.52 2.52 -7.73
N VAL A 149 -3.68 3.11 -6.53
CA VAL A 149 -3.80 4.57 -6.38
C VAL A 149 -2.62 5.29 -7.04
N LEU A 150 -1.39 4.84 -6.79
CA LEU A 150 -0.20 5.47 -7.37
C LEU A 150 -0.15 5.35 -8.90
N ARG A 151 -0.48 4.17 -9.45
CA ARG A 151 -0.56 3.95 -10.91
C ARG A 151 -1.63 4.81 -11.57
N ASN A 152 -2.73 5.06 -10.87
CA ASN A 152 -3.82 5.91 -11.35
C ASN A 152 -3.53 7.40 -11.11
N GLY A 153 -2.78 7.74 -10.07
CA GLY A 153 -2.42 9.12 -9.73
C GLY A 153 -1.39 9.77 -10.64
N TYR A 154 -0.53 8.99 -11.30
CA TYR A 154 0.50 9.49 -12.21
C TYR A 154 0.41 8.79 -13.57
N LYS A 155 0.54 9.56 -14.63
CA LYS A 155 0.57 9.05 -16.01
C LYS A 155 1.83 9.53 -16.70
N LEU A 156 2.50 8.60 -17.36
CA LEU A 156 3.60 8.89 -18.28
C LEU A 156 3.03 8.87 -19.70
N ASP A 157 3.29 9.95 -20.45
CA ASP A 157 3.01 9.97 -21.87
C ASP A 157 4.16 9.31 -22.64
N GLU A 158 4.03 9.24 -23.97
CA GLU A 158 5.03 8.66 -24.85
C GLU A 158 6.39 9.37 -24.68
N ILE A 159 7.46 8.59 -24.81
CA ILE A 159 8.83 9.13 -24.85
C ILE A 159 9.10 9.65 -26.26
N VAL A 160 9.41 10.94 -26.36
CA VAL A 160 9.73 11.58 -27.63
C VAL A 160 11.25 11.75 -27.72
N VAL A 161 11.90 10.95 -28.56
CA VAL A 161 13.32 11.07 -28.87
C VAL A 161 13.54 12.29 -29.75
N GLN A 162 14.37 13.23 -29.31
CA GLN A 162 14.69 14.48 -30.03
C GLN A 162 15.99 14.35 -30.81
N LYS A 163 16.96 13.62 -30.27
CA LYS A 163 18.28 13.39 -30.86
C LYS A 163 18.74 11.98 -30.50
N SER A 164 19.37 11.31 -31.46
CA SER A 164 20.02 10.02 -31.22
C SER A 164 21.18 9.89 -32.19
N ASP A 165 22.41 10.00 -31.68
CA ASP A 165 23.66 9.92 -32.45
C ASP A 165 24.81 9.36 -31.61
N ALA A 166 26.04 9.48 -32.11
CA ALA A 166 27.22 8.96 -31.42
C ALA A 166 27.54 9.67 -30.10
N ASP A 167 27.01 10.87 -29.88
CA ASP A 167 27.21 11.66 -28.65
C ASP A 167 26.16 11.30 -27.58
N GLY A 168 25.08 10.58 -27.94
CA GLY A 168 24.07 10.14 -27.01
C GLY A 168 22.62 10.27 -27.48
N ILE A 169 21.71 10.19 -26.52
CA ILE A 169 20.26 10.27 -26.75
C ILE A 169 19.70 11.46 -25.97
N GLU A 170 18.95 12.33 -26.66
CA GLU A 170 18.13 13.36 -26.05
C GLU A 170 16.66 13.00 -26.22
N PHE A 171 15.90 12.99 -25.12
CA PHE A 171 14.47 12.67 -25.16
C PHE A 171 13.68 13.52 -24.18
N LYS A 172 12.37 13.57 -24.43
CA LYS A 172 11.39 14.17 -23.52
C LYS A 172 10.35 13.12 -23.11
N VAL A 173 9.99 13.14 -21.84
CA VAL A 173 8.85 12.42 -21.31
C VAL A 173 7.96 13.40 -20.55
N LYS A 174 6.65 13.29 -20.75
CA LYS A 174 5.70 14.13 -20.05
C LYS A 174 5.07 13.33 -18.92
N VAL A 175 5.19 13.86 -17.70
CA VAL A 175 4.49 13.33 -16.52
C VAL A 175 3.24 14.16 -16.30
N ARG A 176 2.09 13.47 -16.14
CA ARG A 176 0.80 14.13 -15.88
C ARG A 176 0.18 13.65 -14.59
N ASN A 177 -0.59 14.53 -13.96
CA ASN A 177 -1.56 14.14 -12.96
C ASN A 177 -2.61 13.20 -13.58
N GLY A 178 -2.79 12.02 -13.02
CA GLY A 178 -3.73 11.01 -13.50
C GLY A 178 -5.16 11.21 -12.99
N THR A 179 -5.35 12.08 -11.99
CA THR A 179 -6.68 12.44 -11.47
C THR A 179 -7.00 13.90 -11.76
N ASP A 180 -8.28 14.21 -11.85
CA ASP A 180 -8.78 15.58 -11.93
C ASP A 180 -9.55 15.96 -10.64
N GLY A 181 -9.37 15.18 -9.58
CA GLY A 181 -9.98 15.42 -8.26
C GLY A 181 -9.14 16.32 -7.36
N HIS A 182 -7.84 16.28 -7.50
CA HIS A 182 -6.88 17.07 -6.71
C HIS A 182 -5.49 17.03 -7.39
N ASN A 183 -4.52 17.74 -6.83
CA ASN A 183 -3.15 17.68 -7.32
C ASN A 183 -2.51 16.31 -7.03
N ALA A 184 -1.41 16.00 -7.73
CA ALA A 184 -0.54 14.89 -7.43
C ALA A 184 0.92 15.39 -7.43
N PRO A 185 1.60 15.39 -6.30
CA PRO A 185 1.16 14.96 -4.98
C PRO A 185 0.13 15.91 -4.32
N THR A 186 -0.60 15.40 -3.32
CA THR A 186 -1.57 16.14 -2.52
C THR A 186 -1.48 15.77 -1.04
N GLY A 187 -2.32 16.34 -0.21
CA GLY A 187 -2.33 16.15 1.24
C GLY A 187 -1.15 16.88 1.86
N PHE A 188 -0.28 16.15 2.52
CA PHE A 188 0.95 16.67 3.12
C PHE A 188 2.08 16.75 2.09
N THR A 189 1.97 17.69 1.15
CA THR A 189 2.84 17.76 -0.03
C THR A 189 4.32 17.94 0.31
N GLY A 190 4.65 18.59 1.43
CA GLY A 190 6.03 18.77 1.89
C GLY A 190 6.79 17.49 2.22
N GLU A 191 6.05 16.38 2.48
CA GLU A 191 6.61 15.06 2.76
C GLU A 191 6.62 14.14 1.53
N ARG A 192 6.18 14.65 0.35
CA ARG A 192 6.07 13.86 -0.87
C ARG A 192 7.28 14.11 -1.77
N LEU A 193 8.05 13.07 -2.01
CA LEU A 193 9.13 13.07 -2.99
C LEU A 193 8.70 12.29 -4.23
N VAL A 194 8.67 12.96 -5.38
CA VAL A 194 8.34 12.35 -6.67
C VAL A 194 9.51 12.57 -7.61
N TRP A 195 10.02 11.51 -8.20
CA TRP A 195 11.13 11.56 -9.17
C TRP A 195 10.88 10.63 -10.34
N LEU A 196 11.56 10.90 -11.43
CA LEU A 196 11.60 10.02 -12.58
C LEU A 196 12.84 9.12 -12.48
N HIS A 197 12.62 7.81 -12.46
CA HIS A 197 13.70 6.83 -12.57
C HIS A 197 13.86 6.46 -14.05
N VAL A 198 15.04 6.65 -14.59
CA VAL A 198 15.37 6.41 -16.00
C VAL A 198 16.41 5.30 -16.05
N VAL A 199 16.07 4.20 -16.72
CA VAL A 199 17.00 3.10 -16.99
C VAL A 199 17.11 2.94 -18.49
N VAL A 200 18.33 2.97 -19.01
CA VAL A 200 18.60 2.75 -20.45
C VAL A 200 19.31 1.41 -20.60
N THR A 201 18.80 0.56 -21.48
CA THR A 201 19.41 -0.71 -21.83
C THR A 201 19.82 -0.72 -23.30
N ASP A 202 20.91 -1.44 -23.60
CA ASP A 202 21.29 -1.73 -25.00
C ASP A 202 20.41 -2.84 -25.62
N SER A 203 20.72 -3.22 -26.87
CA SER A 203 20.00 -4.26 -27.61
C SER A 203 20.07 -5.64 -26.94
N ASP A 204 21.09 -5.89 -26.13
CA ASP A 204 21.32 -7.15 -25.44
C ASP A 204 20.68 -7.16 -24.03
N GLY A 205 19.95 -6.08 -23.67
CA GLY A 205 19.28 -5.92 -22.37
C GLY A 205 20.20 -5.51 -21.23
N LYS A 206 21.46 -5.14 -21.52
CA LYS A 206 22.40 -4.67 -20.52
C LYS A 206 22.12 -3.21 -20.17
N VAL A 207 22.05 -2.88 -18.86
CA VAL A 207 21.90 -1.50 -18.39
C VAL A 207 23.17 -0.72 -18.74
N VAL A 208 22.99 0.38 -19.47
CA VAL A 208 24.06 1.31 -19.88
C VAL A 208 23.95 2.67 -19.20
N PHE A 209 22.79 2.97 -18.59
CA PHE A 209 22.56 4.14 -17.76
C PHE A 209 21.46 3.87 -16.73
N GLU A 210 21.67 4.36 -15.49
CA GLU A 210 20.69 4.34 -14.39
C GLU A 210 20.90 5.56 -13.47
#